data_293badcc77b5c748ebb7b6c5cf848683
#
_entry.id   293badcc77b5c748ebb7b6c5cf848683
#
_cell.length_a   1.000
_cell.length_b   1.000
_cell.length_c   1.000
_cell.angle_alpha   90.00
_cell.angle_beta   90.00
_cell.angle_gamma   90.00
#
_symmetry.space_group_name_H-M   'P 1'
#
loop_
_entity.id
_entity.type
_entity.pdbx_description
1 polymer ?
#
loop_
_entity_poly.entity_id
_entity_poly.type
_entity_poly.pdbx_seq_one_letter_code
_entity_poly.pdbx_strand_id
1 'polypeptide(L)'
;PDPSSPVVQAAFKEGALKQFERHSRLGFIDEESFLAECARLRGLGFKRITLKTGAYGLRELAMALKWSSRAKIDLLTIDGASGGTGMSPWRMMEEWGMPSIYLHSAATEFATTLAARGERVPDLAFGGGFSAEDHIFKALSLGAPFCKAVCMGRAMMIPGMVGKNVNTWMNNGGLPNTVSQYGNTLEEIFVALVGTAP
;
A
#
# COMPACT_ATOMS: atom_id res chain seq x y z
N PRO A 1 -8.26 -3.73 -17.94
CA PRO A 1 -9.05 -3.77 -19.19
C PRO A 1 -10.51 -3.51 -18.89
N ASP A 2 -11.23 -2.91 -19.86
CA ASP A 2 -12.65 -2.69 -19.76
C ASP A 2 -13.39 -4.02 -19.99
N PRO A 3 -14.17 -4.52 -19.01
CA PRO A 3 -14.88 -5.78 -19.14
C PRO A 3 -15.98 -5.75 -20.21
N SER A 4 -16.43 -4.57 -20.62
CA SER A 4 -17.41 -4.42 -21.70
C SER A 4 -16.78 -4.46 -23.10
N SER A 5 -15.46 -4.37 -23.21
CA SER A 5 -14.75 -4.43 -24.47
C SER A 5 -14.97 -5.77 -25.19
N PRO A 6 -15.29 -5.76 -26.49
CA PRO A 6 -15.47 -7.00 -27.26
C PRO A 6 -14.25 -7.93 -27.21
N VAL A 7 -13.05 -7.38 -27.18
CA VAL A 7 -11.79 -8.14 -27.08
C VAL A 7 -11.70 -8.89 -25.75
N VAL A 8 -12.05 -8.21 -24.64
CA VAL A 8 -12.04 -8.83 -23.31
C VAL A 8 -13.12 -9.89 -23.20
N GLN A 9 -14.30 -9.63 -23.75
CA GLN A 9 -15.39 -10.61 -23.78
C GLN A 9 -15.04 -11.86 -24.62
N ALA A 10 -14.38 -11.68 -25.75
CA ALA A 10 -13.90 -12.80 -26.56
C ALA A 10 -12.86 -13.62 -25.79
N ALA A 11 -11.85 -12.99 -25.21
CA ALA A 11 -10.82 -13.65 -24.40
C ALA A 11 -11.40 -14.41 -23.20
N PHE A 12 -12.47 -13.90 -22.59
CA PHE A 12 -13.17 -14.59 -21.51
C PHE A 12 -13.93 -15.83 -22.01
N LYS A 13 -14.63 -15.70 -23.13
CA LYS A 13 -15.35 -16.83 -23.77
C LYS A 13 -14.42 -17.95 -24.22
N GLU A 14 -13.25 -17.61 -24.71
CA GLU A 14 -12.19 -18.56 -25.14
C GLU A 14 -11.43 -19.17 -23.96
N GLY A 15 -11.69 -18.75 -22.72
CA GLY A 15 -11.01 -19.23 -21.53
C GLY A 15 -9.58 -18.71 -21.37
N ALA A 16 -9.15 -17.76 -22.19
CA ALA A 16 -7.87 -17.06 -22.04
C ALA A 16 -7.82 -16.20 -20.78
N LEU A 17 -8.99 -15.68 -20.37
CA LEU A 17 -9.22 -15.02 -19.08
C LEU A 17 -10.19 -15.87 -18.27
N LYS A 18 -9.73 -16.47 -17.18
CA LYS A 18 -10.58 -17.30 -16.30
C LYS A 18 -11.46 -16.46 -15.38
N GLN A 19 -10.96 -15.32 -14.97
CA GLN A 19 -11.64 -14.33 -14.14
C GLN A 19 -10.98 -12.98 -14.31
N PHE A 20 -11.72 -11.91 -14.06
CA PHE A 20 -11.15 -10.58 -13.92
C PHE A 20 -11.84 -9.85 -12.77
N GLU A 21 -11.09 -8.97 -12.14
CA GLU A 21 -11.54 -8.16 -11.03
C GLU A 21 -11.63 -6.71 -11.47
N ARG A 22 -12.75 -6.07 -11.16
CA ARG A 22 -12.93 -4.64 -11.41
C ARG A 22 -12.55 -3.86 -10.18
N HIS A 23 -11.55 -3.02 -10.32
CA HIS A 23 -11.21 -2.01 -9.32
C HIS A 23 -11.71 -0.66 -9.77
N SER A 24 -12.52 -0.03 -8.92
CA SER A 24 -12.93 1.36 -9.09
C SER A 24 -12.21 2.20 -8.05
N ARG A 25 -11.56 3.27 -8.50
CA ARG A 25 -11.04 4.29 -7.62
C ARG A 25 -11.93 5.50 -7.71
N LEU A 26 -12.46 5.91 -6.57
CA LEU A 26 -13.19 7.16 -6.46
C LEU A 26 -12.17 8.22 -6.07
N GLY A 27 -12.00 9.22 -6.94
CA GLY A 27 -11.24 10.41 -6.61
C GLY A 27 -12.17 11.43 -5.97
N PHE A 28 -11.88 11.80 -4.73
CA PHE A 28 -12.57 12.91 -4.08
C PHE A 28 -11.69 14.15 -4.21
N ILE A 29 -12.21 15.16 -4.86
CA ILE A 29 -11.49 16.42 -5.12
C ILE A 29 -11.88 17.52 -4.14
N ASP A 30 -12.95 17.31 -3.39
CA ASP A 30 -13.46 18.24 -2.40
C ASP A 30 -13.96 17.53 -1.14
N GLU A 31 -14.07 18.29 -0.06
CA GLU A 31 -14.48 17.78 1.24
C GLU A 31 -15.95 17.36 1.27
N GLU A 32 -16.81 18.08 0.56
CA GLU A 32 -18.27 17.83 0.58
C GLU A 32 -18.58 16.46 0.01
N SER A 33 -18.05 16.13 -1.19
CA SER A 33 -18.25 14.83 -1.81
C SER A 33 -17.68 13.68 -1.01
N PHE A 34 -16.53 13.89 -0.34
CA PHE A 34 -15.93 12.88 0.54
C PHE A 34 -16.81 12.61 1.78
N LEU A 35 -17.29 13.66 2.45
CA LEU A 35 -18.17 13.53 3.61
C LEU A 35 -19.51 12.88 3.23
N ALA A 36 -20.08 13.25 2.09
CA ALA A 36 -21.30 12.68 1.58
C ALA A 36 -21.17 11.18 1.31
N GLU A 37 -20.05 10.74 0.70
CA GLU A 37 -19.81 9.32 0.45
C GLU A 37 -19.62 8.54 1.77
N CYS A 38 -18.92 9.07 2.74
CA CYS A 38 -18.79 8.45 4.04
C CYS A 38 -20.16 8.32 4.75
N ALA A 39 -21.00 9.34 4.65
CA ALA A 39 -22.36 9.30 5.17
C ALA A 39 -23.22 8.24 4.46
N ARG A 40 -23.12 8.17 3.11
CA ARG A 40 -23.80 7.15 2.30
C ARG A 40 -23.40 5.74 2.72
N LEU A 41 -22.10 5.48 2.89
CA LEU A 41 -21.60 4.17 3.32
C LEU A 41 -22.15 3.80 4.70
N ARG A 42 -22.20 4.74 5.64
CA ARG A 42 -22.80 4.49 6.96
C ARG A 42 -24.29 4.21 6.86
N GLY A 43 -25.00 4.92 5.99
CA GLY A 43 -26.43 4.66 5.70
C GLY A 43 -26.67 3.25 5.15
N LEU A 44 -25.70 2.67 4.43
CA LEU A 44 -25.74 1.29 3.98
C LEU A 44 -25.38 0.26 5.07
N GLY A 45 -25.08 0.71 6.29
CA GLY A 45 -24.80 -0.16 7.43
C GLY A 45 -23.31 -0.47 7.68
N PHE A 46 -22.38 0.14 6.93
CA PHE A 46 -20.94 -0.01 7.20
C PHE A 46 -20.59 0.67 8.53
N LYS A 47 -20.15 -0.14 9.50
CA LYS A 47 -19.80 0.33 10.84
C LYS A 47 -18.39 0.92 10.91
N ARG A 48 -17.47 0.37 10.12
CA ARG A 48 -16.09 0.84 10.04
C ARG A 48 -15.78 1.28 8.61
N ILE A 49 -15.17 2.46 8.50
CA ILE A 49 -14.74 3.02 7.22
C ILE A 49 -13.27 3.33 7.34
N THR A 50 -12.49 2.83 6.40
CA THR A 50 -11.06 3.08 6.31
C THR A 50 -10.74 3.84 5.04
N LEU A 51 -9.71 4.66 5.09
CA LEU A 51 -9.19 5.37 3.93
C LEU A 51 -7.74 4.97 3.72
N LYS A 52 -7.35 4.75 2.48
CA LYS A 52 -5.94 4.60 2.10
C LYS A 52 -5.55 5.72 1.15
N THR A 53 -4.44 6.38 1.46
CA THR A 53 -3.82 7.38 0.60
C THR A 53 -2.49 6.86 0.04
N GLY A 54 -1.98 7.54 -1.00
CA GLY A 54 -0.67 7.27 -1.57
C GLY A 54 0.37 8.30 -1.13
N ALA A 55 1.52 8.27 -1.78
CA ALA A 55 2.66 9.14 -1.52
C ALA A 55 2.47 10.55 -2.11
N TYR A 56 1.37 11.18 -1.78
CA TYR A 56 1.02 12.53 -2.25
C TYR A 56 1.84 13.61 -1.54
N GLY A 57 1.63 14.87 -1.94
CA GLY A 57 2.24 16.02 -1.29
C GLY A 57 1.65 16.32 0.10
N LEU A 58 2.28 17.23 0.82
CA LEU A 58 1.87 17.62 2.19
C LEU A 58 0.46 18.20 2.24
N ARG A 59 0.06 18.94 1.20
CA ARG A 59 -1.29 19.49 1.10
C ARG A 59 -2.35 18.41 1.08
N GLU A 60 -2.18 17.42 0.23
CA GLU A 60 -3.11 16.30 0.06
C GLU A 60 -3.12 15.42 1.32
N LEU A 61 -1.99 15.24 1.98
CA LEU A 61 -1.90 14.56 3.26
C LEU A 61 -2.68 15.32 4.36
N ALA A 62 -2.52 16.63 4.44
CA ALA A 62 -3.26 17.47 5.39
C ALA A 62 -4.78 17.39 5.13
N MET A 63 -5.18 17.44 3.86
CA MET A 63 -6.58 17.26 3.45
C MET A 63 -7.12 15.89 3.89
N ALA A 64 -6.38 14.82 3.61
CA ALA A 64 -6.77 13.46 3.98
C ALA A 64 -6.97 13.31 5.49
N LEU A 65 -6.07 13.83 6.31
CA LEU A 65 -6.19 13.82 7.77
C LEU A 65 -7.38 14.64 8.25
N LYS A 66 -7.52 15.87 7.77
CA LYS A 66 -8.62 16.76 8.14
C LYS A 66 -9.99 16.16 7.78
N TRP A 67 -10.13 15.66 6.57
CA TRP A 67 -11.39 15.07 6.11
C TRP A 67 -11.68 13.74 6.83
N SER A 68 -10.65 12.94 7.10
CA SER A 68 -10.77 11.72 7.90
C SER A 68 -11.23 12.00 9.32
N SER A 69 -10.72 13.08 9.94
CA SER A 69 -11.19 13.56 11.25
C SER A 69 -12.68 13.87 11.22
N ARG A 70 -13.12 14.72 10.28
CA ARG A 70 -14.51 15.15 10.14
C ARG A 70 -15.46 14.02 9.75
N ALA A 71 -15.04 13.17 8.82
CA ALA A 71 -15.82 12.01 8.39
C ALA A 71 -15.81 10.87 9.41
N LYS A 72 -15.06 11.01 10.52
CA LYS A 72 -14.89 9.96 11.54
C LYS A 72 -14.38 8.65 10.95
N ILE A 73 -13.41 8.72 10.03
CA ILE A 73 -12.72 7.55 9.51
C ILE A 73 -12.06 6.80 10.67
N ASP A 74 -12.14 5.48 10.66
CA ASP A 74 -11.60 4.66 11.75
C ASP A 74 -10.09 4.46 11.62
N LEU A 75 -9.61 4.20 10.39
CA LEU A 75 -8.21 3.99 10.09
C LEU A 75 -7.83 4.73 8.82
N LEU A 76 -6.79 5.56 8.87
CA LEU A 76 -6.16 6.17 7.72
C LEU A 76 -4.82 5.50 7.46
N THR A 77 -4.71 4.80 6.34
CA THR A 77 -3.45 4.21 5.88
C THR A 77 -2.72 5.20 4.97
N ILE A 78 -1.48 5.50 5.29
CA ILE A 78 -0.61 6.43 4.56
C ILE A 78 0.54 5.64 3.97
N ASP A 79 0.54 5.50 2.64
CA ASP A 79 1.51 4.70 1.90
C ASP A 79 2.49 5.64 1.20
N GLY A 80 3.69 5.78 1.77
CA GLY A 80 4.74 6.64 1.22
C GLY A 80 5.42 6.02 -0.01
N ALA A 81 6.26 6.79 -0.71
CA ALA A 81 7.14 6.23 -1.72
C ALA A 81 8.23 5.40 -1.01
N SER A 82 8.56 4.28 -1.49
CA SER A 82 8.30 3.46 -2.64
C SER A 82 7.13 2.47 -2.46
N GLY A 83 6.14 2.81 -1.66
CA GLY A 83 4.93 2.03 -1.48
C GLY A 83 3.88 2.35 -2.54
N GLY A 84 2.84 1.58 -2.54
CA GLY A 84 1.71 1.69 -3.44
C GLY A 84 1.18 0.34 -3.85
N THR A 85 0.00 0.33 -4.44
CA THR A 85 -0.56 -0.91 -5.01
C THR A 85 -0.08 -1.08 -6.45
N GLY A 86 -0.19 -2.29 -7.01
CA GLY A 86 0.07 -2.52 -8.44
C GLY A 86 -0.81 -1.67 -9.39
N MET A 87 -1.79 -0.96 -8.84
CA MET A 87 -2.66 -0.01 -9.53
C MET A 87 -2.14 1.44 -9.47
N SER A 88 -1.15 1.73 -8.65
CA SER A 88 -0.54 3.07 -8.59
C SER A 88 0.38 3.27 -9.79
N PRO A 89 0.37 4.47 -10.42
CA PRO A 89 1.35 4.79 -11.45
C PRO A 89 2.77 4.63 -10.89
N TRP A 90 3.64 3.95 -11.62
CA TRP A 90 4.98 3.70 -11.11
C TRP A 90 5.78 4.98 -10.85
N ARG A 91 5.55 6.03 -11.62
CA ARG A 91 6.15 7.34 -11.38
C ARG A 91 5.75 7.95 -10.05
N MET A 92 4.52 7.71 -9.59
CA MET A 92 4.07 8.13 -8.27
C MET A 92 4.79 7.37 -7.15
N MET A 93 5.15 6.12 -7.38
CA MET A 93 5.86 5.32 -6.39
C MET A 93 7.36 5.64 -6.34
N GLU A 94 7.97 5.92 -7.49
CA GLU A 94 9.43 5.95 -7.65
C GLU A 94 10.02 7.36 -7.86
N GLU A 95 9.28 8.27 -8.52
CA GLU A 95 9.81 9.59 -8.90
C GLU A 95 9.15 10.74 -8.16
N TRP A 96 7.82 10.78 -8.14
CA TRP A 96 7.07 11.94 -7.67
C TRP A 96 6.48 11.78 -6.27
N GLY A 97 6.50 10.57 -5.76
CA GLY A 97 5.97 10.30 -4.43
C GLY A 97 6.89 10.82 -3.34
N MET A 98 6.29 11.32 -2.27
CA MET A 98 7.07 11.72 -1.10
C MET A 98 7.60 10.48 -0.37
N PRO A 99 8.91 10.43 -0.03
CA PRO A 99 9.48 9.34 0.73
C PRO A 99 8.76 9.12 2.06
N SER A 100 8.60 7.84 2.41
CA SER A 100 7.80 7.41 3.57
C SER A 100 8.16 8.15 4.86
N ILE A 101 9.45 8.31 5.15
CA ILE A 101 9.88 8.94 6.40
C ILE A 101 9.42 10.40 6.54
N TYR A 102 9.48 11.16 5.45
CA TYR A 102 9.01 12.55 5.46
C TYR A 102 7.48 12.64 5.55
N LEU A 103 6.80 11.77 4.78
CA LEU A 103 5.34 11.73 4.76
C LEU A 103 4.77 11.32 6.12
N HIS A 104 5.34 10.30 6.76
CA HIS A 104 4.90 9.82 8.06
C HIS A 104 5.23 10.80 9.18
N SER A 105 6.38 11.47 9.11
CA SER A 105 6.71 12.55 10.05
C SER A 105 5.69 13.70 9.96
N ALA A 106 5.39 14.16 8.75
CA ALA A 106 4.40 15.21 8.54
C ALA A 106 2.98 14.76 8.97
N ALA A 107 2.63 13.47 8.73
CA ALA A 107 1.36 12.93 9.19
C ALA A 107 1.23 13.00 10.72
N THR A 108 2.29 12.66 11.43
CA THR A 108 2.32 12.73 12.90
C THR A 108 2.21 14.17 13.40
N GLU A 109 2.88 15.11 12.76
CA GLU A 109 2.79 16.53 13.07
C GLU A 109 1.36 17.07 12.85
N PHE A 110 0.74 16.74 11.72
CA PHE A 110 -0.63 17.15 11.43
C PHE A 110 -1.64 16.50 12.39
N ALA A 111 -1.45 15.22 12.73
CA ALA A 111 -2.26 14.52 13.72
C ALA A 111 -2.16 15.16 15.11
N THR A 112 -0.94 15.54 15.52
CA THR A 112 -0.69 16.27 16.75
C THR A 112 -1.39 17.63 16.76
N THR A 113 -1.38 18.32 15.62
CA THR A 113 -2.07 19.60 15.46
C THR A 113 -3.58 19.46 15.59
N LEU A 114 -4.17 18.40 15.00
CA LEU A 114 -5.60 18.11 15.14
C LEU A 114 -5.95 17.79 16.60
N ALA A 115 -5.16 16.93 17.25
CA ALA A 115 -5.36 16.56 18.65
C ALA A 115 -5.29 17.78 19.59
N ALA A 116 -4.32 18.68 19.36
CA ALA A 116 -4.17 19.93 20.15
C ALA A 116 -5.37 20.88 19.99
N ARG A 117 -6.11 20.78 18.89
CA ARG A 117 -7.36 21.51 18.67
C ARG A 117 -8.60 20.81 19.24
N GLY A 118 -8.43 19.67 19.89
CA GLY A 118 -9.54 18.84 20.37
C GLY A 118 -10.31 18.09 19.25
N GLU A 119 -9.76 18.07 18.05
CA GLU A 119 -10.35 17.35 16.92
C GLU A 119 -10.02 15.85 17.02
N ARG A 120 -10.92 15.00 16.52
CA ARG A 120 -10.68 13.56 16.47
C ARG A 120 -9.55 13.25 15.49
N VAL A 121 -8.60 12.44 15.90
CA VAL A 121 -7.58 11.88 15.02
C VAL A 121 -7.96 10.44 14.69
N PRO A 122 -8.01 10.03 13.40
CA PRO A 122 -8.16 8.62 13.05
C PRO A 122 -6.94 7.82 13.53
N ASP A 123 -7.09 6.52 13.76
CA ASP A 123 -5.94 5.65 13.88
C ASP A 123 -5.13 5.71 12.59
N LEU A 124 -3.80 5.75 12.68
CA LEU A 124 -2.93 5.77 11.52
C LEU A 124 -2.29 4.40 11.30
N ALA A 125 -2.13 4.04 10.03
CA ALA A 125 -1.30 2.94 9.60
C ALA A 125 -0.27 3.45 8.59
N PHE A 126 1.00 3.14 8.81
CA PHE A 126 2.08 3.58 7.93
C PHE A 126 2.52 2.45 7.00
N GLY A 127 2.65 2.78 5.72
CA GLY A 127 3.13 1.90 4.66
C GLY A 127 4.14 2.62 3.76
N GLY A 128 4.85 1.86 2.95
CA GLY A 128 5.81 2.39 1.98
C GLY A 128 7.25 1.98 2.25
N GLY A 129 7.68 0.88 1.63
CA GLY A 129 9.08 0.45 1.64
C GLY A 129 9.58 -0.21 2.92
N PHE A 130 8.70 -0.56 3.85
CA PHE A 130 9.10 -1.29 5.05
C PHE A 130 9.48 -2.73 4.70
N SER A 131 10.68 -3.16 5.11
CA SER A 131 11.24 -4.47 4.76
C SER A 131 11.94 -5.19 5.92
N ALA A 132 12.24 -4.48 7.01
CA ALA A 132 12.92 -5.04 8.17
C ALA A 132 12.12 -4.80 9.45
N GLU A 133 12.39 -5.61 10.48
CA GLU A 133 11.70 -5.53 11.77
C GLU A 133 11.94 -4.20 12.49
N ASP A 134 13.13 -3.63 12.37
CA ASP A 134 13.46 -2.34 12.96
C ASP A 134 12.69 -1.18 12.28
N HIS A 135 12.32 -1.34 11.00
CA HIS A 135 11.44 -0.37 10.32
C HIS A 135 10.06 -0.30 10.97
N ILE A 136 9.54 -1.44 11.45
CA ILE A 136 8.25 -1.49 12.17
C ILE A 136 8.34 -0.67 13.45
N PHE A 137 9.38 -0.93 14.25
CA PHE A 137 9.60 -0.18 15.48
C PHE A 137 9.77 1.31 15.24
N LYS A 138 10.59 1.69 14.26
CA LYS A 138 10.83 3.09 13.89
C LYS A 138 9.54 3.79 13.45
N ALA A 139 8.72 3.11 12.63
CA ALA A 139 7.46 3.67 12.14
C ALA A 139 6.45 3.88 13.27
N LEU A 140 6.31 2.91 14.17
CA LEU A 140 5.43 3.03 15.34
C LEU A 140 5.89 4.13 16.28
N SER A 141 7.21 4.23 16.53
CA SER A 141 7.79 5.28 17.36
C SER A 141 7.62 6.67 16.75
N LEU A 142 7.88 6.81 15.45
CA LEU A 142 7.70 8.05 14.71
C LEU A 142 6.25 8.53 14.74
N GLY A 143 5.31 7.59 14.63
CA GLY A 143 3.87 7.87 14.56
C GLY A 143 3.15 7.89 15.90
N ALA A 144 3.85 7.68 17.02
CA ALA A 144 3.22 7.65 18.33
C ALA A 144 2.59 9.01 18.70
N PRO A 145 1.42 9.04 19.37
CA PRO A 145 0.59 7.89 19.79
C PRO A 145 -0.44 7.45 18.72
N PHE A 146 -0.42 8.01 17.52
CA PHE A 146 -1.48 7.88 16.52
C PHE A 146 -1.29 6.64 15.62
N CYS A 147 -0.05 6.28 15.30
CA CYS A 147 0.24 5.10 14.48
C CYS A 147 -0.02 3.81 15.27
N LYS A 148 -0.93 2.97 14.75
CA LYS A 148 -1.36 1.72 15.38
C LYS A 148 -0.93 0.48 14.59
N ALA A 149 -0.52 0.66 13.33
CA ALA A 149 -0.16 -0.43 12.46
C ALA A 149 0.90 -0.03 11.43
N VAL A 150 1.64 -1.01 10.95
CA VAL A 150 2.57 -0.87 9.84
C VAL A 150 2.17 -1.85 8.74
N CYS A 151 2.14 -1.36 7.50
CA CYS A 151 1.79 -2.13 6.33
C CYS A 151 3.06 -2.58 5.60
N MET A 152 3.29 -3.88 5.59
CA MET A 152 4.38 -4.51 4.83
C MET A 152 3.77 -5.34 3.71
N GLY A 153 4.11 -5.03 2.47
CA GLY A 153 3.60 -5.75 1.30
C GLY A 153 4.67 -6.62 0.66
N ARG A 154 5.48 -6.01 -0.19
CA ARG A 154 6.48 -6.73 -1.01
C ARG A 154 7.48 -7.52 -0.18
N ALA A 155 7.95 -7.00 0.92
CA ALA A 155 8.88 -7.70 1.80
C ALA A 155 8.37 -9.07 2.27
N MET A 156 7.05 -9.20 2.49
CA MET A 156 6.42 -10.48 2.85
C MET A 156 6.13 -11.37 1.63
N MET A 157 5.97 -10.78 0.45
CA MET A 157 5.65 -11.51 -0.79
C MET A 157 6.90 -12.03 -1.50
N ILE A 158 8.00 -11.26 -1.49
CA ILE A 158 9.24 -11.61 -2.18
C ILE A 158 9.74 -13.00 -1.78
N PRO A 159 9.84 -13.35 -0.47
CA PRO A 159 10.28 -14.67 -0.05
C PRO A 159 9.48 -15.81 -0.68
N GLY A 160 8.16 -15.70 -0.65
CA GLY A 160 7.28 -16.72 -1.24
C GLY A 160 7.42 -16.85 -2.75
N MET A 161 7.56 -15.71 -3.45
CA MET A 161 7.72 -15.68 -4.91
C MET A 161 9.10 -16.23 -5.32
N VAL A 162 10.15 -15.82 -4.64
CA VAL A 162 11.51 -16.31 -4.89
C VAL A 162 11.58 -17.81 -4.65
N GLY A 163 11.10 -18.29 -3.50
CA GLY A 163 11.08 -19.71 -3.18
C GLY A 163 10.35 -20.55 -4.21
N LYS A 164 9.16 -20.09 -4.66
CA LYS A 164 8.41 -20.77 -5.71
C LYS A 164 9.15 -20.83 -7.04
N ASN A 165 9.75 -19.72 -7.46
CA ASN A 165 10.47 -19.66 -8.74
C ASN A 165 11.74 -20.51 -8.71
N VAL A 166 12.55 -20.41 -7.66
CA VAL A 166 13.77 -21.20 -7.50
C VAL A 166 13.44 -22.69 -7.49
N ASN A 167 12.45 -23.10 -6.72
CA ASN A 167 12.03 -24.50 -6.69
C ASN A 167 11.55 -25.00 -8.07
N THR A 168 10.83 -24.14 -8.82
CA THR A 168 10.39 -24.47 -10.18
C THR A 168 11.58 -24.65 -11.13
N TRP A 169 12.56 -23.78 -11.08
CA TRP A 169 13.77 -23.87 -11.91
C TRP A 169 14.59 -25.11 -11.57
N MET A 170 14.83 -25.37 -10.29
CA MET A 170 15.58 -26.57 -9.85
C MET A 170 14.91 -27.87 -10.34
N ASN A 171 13.58 -27.94 -10.33
CA ASN A 171 12.83 -29.11 -10.81
C ASN A 171 12.76 -29.23 -12.35
N ASN A 172 12.94 -28.13 -13.10
CA ASN A 172 12.73 -28.07 -14.54
C ASN A 172 14.02 -27.86 -15.36
N GLY A 173 15.17 -28.25 -14.84
CA GLY A 173 16.41 -28.24 -15.63
C GLY A 173 17.52 -27.33 -15.09
N GLY A 174 17.36 -26.78 -13.92
CA GLY A 174 18.38 -26.02 -13.20
C GLY A 174 18.14 -24.52 -13.15
N LEU A 175 18.97 -23.87 -12.37
CA LEU A 175 18.90 -22.42 -12.14
C LEU A 175 19.41 -21.64 -13.35
N PRO A 176 18.74 -20.54 -13.73
CA PRO A 176 19.31 -19.60 -14.68
C PRO A 176 20.68 -19.07 -14.21
N ASN A 177 21.59 -18.83 -15.14
CA ASN A 177 22.94 -18.33 -14.82
C ASN A 177 22.92 -17.02 -14.01
N THR A 178 21.93 -16.18 -14.24
CA THR A 178 21.74 -14.93 -13.49
C THR A 178 21.32 -15.15 -12.04
N VAL A 179 20.80 -16.32 -11.70
CA VAL A 179 20.36 -16.67 -10.35
C VAL A 179 21.40 -17.54 -9.63
N SER A 180 22.08 -18.42 -10.34
CA SER A 180 23.11 -19.32 -9.77
C SER A 180 24.31 -18.57 -9.17
N GLN A 181 24.52 -17.30 -9.56
CA GLN A 181 25.53 -16.45 -8.90
C GLN A 181 25.24 -16.13 -7.44
N TYR A 182 23.99 -16.30 -6.99
CA TYR A 182 23.58 -16.05 -5.61
C TYR A 182 23.63 -17.31 -4.72
N GLY A 183 23.83 -18.47 -5.31
CA GLY A 183 23.92 -19.74 -4.60
C GLY A 183 23.45 -20.91 -5.46
N ASN A 184 23.65 -22.13 -4.91
CA ASN A 184 23.27 -23.37 -5.56
C ASN A 184 22.10 -24.07 -4.85
N THR A 185 21.74 -23.60 -3.66
CA THR A 185 20.62 -24.11 -2.89
C THR A 185 19.51 -23.06 -2.76
N LEU A 186 18.29 -23.53 -2.50
CA LEU A 186 17.15 -22.65 -2.26
C LEU A 186 17.42 -21.67 -1.12
N GLU A 187 18.06 -22.14 -0.04
CA GLU A 187 18.37 -21.35 1.14
C GLU A 187 19.37 -20.24 0.84
N GLU A 188 20.48 -20.57 0.14
CA GLU A 188 21.50 -19.58 -0.23
C GLU A 188 20.93 -18.47 -1.10
N ILE A 189 20.16 -18.84 -2.13
CA ILE A 189 19.52 -17.90 -3.06
C ILE A 189 18.49 -17.05 -2.32
N PHE A 190 17.71 -17.68 -1.45
CA PHE A 190 16.70 -16.98 -0.65
C PHE A 190 17.33 -15.93 0.25
N VAL A 191 18.36 -16.30 1.02
CA VAL A 191 19.07 -15.37 1.91
C VAL A 191 19.69 -14.22 1.11
N ALA A 192 20.34 -14.52 -0.01
CA ALA A 192 20.97 -13.48 -0.85
C ALA A 192 19.95 -12.50 -1.44
N LEU A 193 18.82 -12.99 -1.98
CA LEU A 193 17.82 -12.14 -2.62
C LEU A 193 16.92 -11.40 -1.64
N VAL A 194 16.61 -11.99 -0.48
CA VAL A 194 15.83 -11.33 0.57
C VAL A 194 16.67 -10.30 1.31
N GLY A 195 17.94 -10.61 1.57
CA GLY A 195 18.85 -9.67 2.21
C GLY A 195 19.21 -8.44 1.37
N THR A 196 18.97 -8.49 0.06
CA THR A 196 19.18 -7.36 -0.86
C THR A 196 17.89 -6.64 -1.25
N ALA A 197 16.75 -7.13 -0.80
CA ALA A 197 15.46 -6.47 -1.09
C ALA A 197 15.35 -5.16 -0.30
N PRO A 198 15.10 -4.01 -0.99
CA PRO A 198 14.91 -2.72 -0.34
C PRO A 198 13.58 -2.64 0.42
#